data_a00b30880d7012eeb549c03f271ff2fb
#
_entry.id   a00b30880d7012eeb549c03f271ff2fb
#
_cell.length_a   1.000
_cell.length_b   1.000
_cell.length_c   1.000
_cell.angle_alpha   90.00
_cell.angle_beta   90.00
_cell.angle_gamma   90.00
#
_symmetry.space_group_name_H-M   'P 1'
#
loop_
_entity.id
_entity.type
_entity.pdbx_description
1 polymer ?
#
loop_
_entity_poly.entity_id
_entity_poly.type
_entity_poly.pdbx_seq_one_letter_code
_entity_poly.pdbx_strand_id
1 'polypeptide(L)'
;MPSFEHHGASIYYEEFGQGFPILTFAPAGLQSVIDVWSRPSAPVNPTTEFASNFRVIAMDQRNAGGKSRGPITAQDGWHTYAADHIALLDHLKIDRCHLYGQCIGGSFIMSLLKAQPQRIGCAVLAQPIGRVGAMPPARSARFEGWVETIKDHPEATPRVLDAFYQNLYGPGFAYSVDRAFVSSCKTPCLVLAGNDEAHPFAISEEMAKLLPNSEFIKEWKEGAALVSARARIKQFLSEHTPARA
;
A
#
# COMPACT_ATOMS: atom_id res chain seq x y z
N MET A 1 15.22 -15.47 9.27
CA MET A 1 14.64 -14.39 8.45
C MET A 1 13.63 -13.65 9.32
N PRO A 2 13.61 -12.32 9.34
CA PRO A 2 12.72 -11.58 10.24
C PRO A 2 11.26 -11.80 9.86
N SER A 3 10.52 -12.42 10.77
CA SER A 3 9.07 -12.60 10.69
C SER A 3 8.48 -12.50 12.09
N PHE A 4 7.19 -12.19 12.17
CA PHE A 4 6.45 -12.18 13.43
C PHE A 4 5.08 -12.81 13.23
N GLU A 5 4.48 -13.27 14.33
CA GLU A 5 3.18 -13.91 14.31
C GLU A 5 2.09 -12.91 14.71
N HIS A 6 1.00 -12.88 13.93
CA HIS A 6 -0.17 -12.07 14.20
C HIS A 6 -1.45 -12.78 13.76
N HIS A 7 -2.35 -13.09 14.71
CA HIS A 7 -3.62 -13.80 14.46
C HIS A 7 -3.49 -15.02 13.54
N GLY A 8 -2.51 -15.88 13.85
CA GLY A 8 -2.23 -17.11 13.08
C GLY A 8 -1.57 -16.89 11.73
N ALA A 9 -1.20 -15.66 11.40
CA ALA A 9 -0.38 -15.36 10.24
C ALA A 9 1.07 -15.13 10.62
N SER A 10 1.99 -15.73 9.86
CA SER A 10 3.41 -15.41 9.89
C SER A 10 3.69 -14.35 8.85
N ILE A 11 4.13 -13.17 9.27
CA ILE A 11 4.37 -12.00 8.42
C ILE A 11 5.87 -11.76 8.30
N TYR A 12 6.38 -11.86 7.08
CA TYR A 12 7.76 -11.58 6.72
C TYR A 12 7.98 -10.10 6.41
N TYR A 13 9.09 -9.54 6.90
CA TYR A 13 9.49 -8.17 6.62
C TYR A 13 11.00 -8.04 6.50
N GLU A 14 11.46 -6.96 5.91
CA GLU A 14 12.87 -6.56 5.84
C GLU A 14 13.01 -5.08 6.19
N GLU A 15 14.18 -4.71 6.72
CA GLU A 15 14.51 -3.35 7.09
C GLU A 15 15.77 -2.89 6.36
N PHE A 16 15.74 -1.64 5.88
CA PHE A 16 16.85 -1.04 5.13
C PHE A 16 17.14 0.36 5.66
N GLY A 17 18.41 0.69 5.86
CA GLY A 17 18.82 2.01 6.34
C GLY A 17 18.49 2.28 7.80
N GLN A 18 18.58 3.56 8.18
CA GLN A 18 18.34 4.05 9.54
C GLN A 18 17.69 5.45 9.48
N GLY A 19 17.02 5.85 10.55
CA GLY A 19 16.35 7.16 10.64
C GLY A 19 14.88 7.04 10.95
N PHE A 20 14.09 8.05 10.55
CA PHE A 20 12.64 8.01 10.74
C PHE A 20 12.01 6.91 9.90
N PRO A 21 11.05 6.13 10.45
CA PRO A 21 10.54 4.96 9.74
C PRO A 21 9.65 5.31 8.56
N ILE A 22 9.76 4.51 7.47
CA ILE A 22 8.83 4.49 6.35
C ILE A 22 8.35 3.06 6.16
N LEU A 23 7.04 2.81 6.31
CA LEU A 23 6.44 1.53 5.95
C LEU A 23 6.03 1.56 4.46
N THR A 24 6.42 0.52 3.70
CA THR A 24 6.27 0.50 2.25
C THR A 24 5.37 -0.63 1.77
N PHE A 25 4.56 -0.35 0.74
CA PHE A 25 3.58 -1.25 0.14
C PHE A 25 3.84 -1.42 -1.34
N ALA A 26 4.39 -2.58 -1.72
CA ALA A 26 4.76 -2.89 -3.09
C ALA A 26 3.53 -3.00 -4.02
N PRO A 27 3.70 -2.72 -5.33
CA PRO A 27 2.63 -2.95 -6.31
C PRO A 27 2.37 -4.46 -6.52
N ALA A 28 1.61 -4.82 -7.54
CA ALA A 28 1.23 -6.16 -7.99
C ALA A 28 -0.08 -6.72 -7.39
N GLY A 29 -1.01 -5.87 -6.97
CA GLY A 29 -2.29 -6.32 -6.42
C GLY A 29 -2.07 -7.11 -5.13
N LEU A 30 -2.81 -8.21 -4.97
CA LEU A 30 -2.66 -9.08 -3.79
C LEU A 30 -1.33 -9.86 -3.75
N GLN A 31 -0.55 -9.85 -4.84
CA GLN A 31 0.80 -10.41 -4.89
C GLN A 31 1.89 -9.39 -4.50
N SER A 32 1.56 -8.45 -3.63
CA SER A 32 2.45 -7.41 -3.12
C SER A 32 3.49 -8.00 -2.16
N VAL A 33 4.68 -8.25 -2.67
CA VAL A 33 5.84 -8.79 -1.94
C VAL A 33 7.07 -7.89 -2.14
N ILE A 34 8.06 -7.99 -1.27
CA ILE A 34 9.26 -7.14 -1.27
C ILE A 34 10.00 -7.21 -2.62
N ASP A 35 10.13 -8.40 -3.20
CA ASP A 35 10.86 -8.61 -4.45
C ASP A 35 10.28 -7.82 -5.65
N VAL A 36 9.02 -7.39 -5.57
CA VAL A 36 8.39 -6.57 -6.62
C VAL A 36 9.06 -5.21 -6.76
N TRP A 37 9.64 -4.66 -5.69
CA TRP A 37 10.35 -3.40 -5.75
C TRP A 37 11.54 -3.38 -6.70
N SER A 38 12.12 -4.54 -7.01
CA SER A 38 13.23 -4.67 -7.96
C SER A 38 12.78 -4.82 -9.41
N ARG A 39 11.47 -4.81 -9.70
CA ARG A 39 10.94 -4.96 -11.07
C ARG A 39 10.86 -3.61 -11.80
N PRO A 40 10.98 -3.58 -13.13
CA PRO A 40 10.83 -2.35 -13.93
C PRO A 40 9.49 -1.64 -13.73
N SER A 41 8.44 -2.36 -13.33
CA SER A 41 7.12 -1.80 -13.01
C SER A 41 7.08 -0.95 -11.74
N ALA A 42 8.16 -0.94 -10.94
CA ALA A 42 8.34 -0.11 -9.76
C ALA A 42 9.46 0.93 -10.01
N PRO A 43 9.19 2.06 -10.69
CA PRO A 43 10.21 3.04 -11.08
C PRO A 43 10.92 3.72 -9.90
N VAL A 44 10.31 3.70 -8.72
CA VAL A 44 10.92 4.11 -7.46
C VAL A 44 10.94 2.90 -6.53
N ASN A 45 12.14 2.38 -6.26
CA ASN A 45 12.35 1.34 -5.28
C ASN A 45 12.68 1.99 -3.92
N PRO A 46 11.77 2.00 -2.93
CA PRO A 46 11.99 2.67 -1.66
C PRO A 46 13.13 2.05 -0.85
N THR A 47 13.40 0.74 -0.99
CA THR A 47 14.42 0.03 -0.21
C THR A 47 15.85 0.47 -0.56
N THR A 48 16.05 1.02 -1.75
CA THR A 48 17.33 1.59 -2.19
C THR A 48 17.30 3.13 -2.21
N GLU A 49 16.20 3.73 -2.67
CA GLU A 49 16.09 5.17 -2.84
C GLU A 49 16.07 5.94 -1.53
N PHE A 50 15.46 5.38 -0.48
CA PHE A 50 15.24 6.11 0.78
C PHE A 50 16.12 5.61 1.93
N ALA A 51 16.79 4.46 1.81
CA ALA A 51 17.57 3.83 2.88
C ALA A 51 18.76 4.69 3.37
N SER A 52 19.23 5.68 2.58
CA SER A 52 20.28 6.60 3.02
C SER A 52 19.82 7.59 4.09
N ASN A 53 18.50 7.87 4.19
CA ASN A 53 17.95 8.92 5.05
C ASN A 53 16.88 8.41 6.01
N PHE A 54 16.31 7.24 5.75
CA PHE A 54 15.16 6.69 6.47
C PHE A 54 15.38 5.21 6.83
N ARG A 55 14.72 4.75 7.88
CA ARG A 55 14.53 3.33 8.17
C ARG A 55 13.36 2.83 7.34
N VAL A 56 13.64 2.19 6.22
CA VAL A 56 12.62 1.66 5.32
C VAL A 56 12.22 0.26 5.77
N ILE A 57 10.94 0.05 6.01
CA ILE A 57 10.34 -1.24 6.36
C ILE A 57 9.53 -1.71 5.15
N ALA A 58 9.89 -2.86 4.61
CA ALA A 58 9.18 -3.53 3.53
C ALA A 58 8.66 -4.88 4.04
N MET A 59 7.47 -5.28 3.59
CA MET A 59 6.87 -6.55 4.00
C MET A 59 6.23 -7.27 2.82
N ASP A 60 6.22 -8.59 2.91
CA ASP A 60 5.33 -9.39 2.08
C ASP A 60 3.93 -9.31 2.67
N GLN A 61 2.92 -8.96 1.87
CA GLN A 61 1.55 -8.97 2.36
C GLN A 61 1.10 -10.40 2.65
N ARG A 62 0.17 -10.56 3.61
CA ARG A 62 -0.43 -11.85 3.92
C ARG A 62 -0.88 -12.57 2.65
N ASN A 63 -0.46 -13.83 2.48
CA ASN A 63 -0.87 -14.69 1.37
C ASN A 63 -0.54 -14.14 -0.03
N ALA A 64 0.47 -13.28 -0.16
CA ALA A 64 0.83 -12.66 -1.44
C ALA A 64 1.67 -13.56 -2.38
N GLY A 65 1.86 -14.83 -2.02
CA GLY A 65 2.73 -15.76 -2.75
C GLY A 65 4.22 -15.59 -2.44
N GLY A 66 4.56 -14.76 -1.44
CA GLY A 66 5.89 -14.61 -0.88
C GLY A 66 6.11 -15.45 0.38
N LYS A 67 6.77 -14.86 1.37
CA LYS A 67 7.15 -15.54 2.63
C LYS A 67 6.10 -15.37 3.73
N SER A 68 5.09 -14.50 3.55
CA SER A 68 4.00 -14.32 4.51
C SER A 68 2.84 -15.26 4.23
N ARG A 69 2.37 -15.95 5.26
CA ARG A 69 1.24 -16.88 5.17
C ARG A 69 0.32 -16.71 6.38
N GLY A 70 -0.96 -16.94 6.17
CA GLY A 70 -1.95 -16.91 7.25
C GLY A 70 -3.29 -17.46 6.83
N PRO A 71 -4.20 -17.67 7.77
CA PRO A 71 -5.55 -18.11 7.45
C PRO A 71 -6.25 -17.09 6.55
N ILE A 72 -7.24 -17.56 5.79
CA ILE A 72 -8.16 -16.73 5.03
C ILE A 72 -9.60 -17.10 5.38
N THR A 73 -10.44 -16.09 5.62
CA THR A 73 -11.84 -16.24 5.98
C THR A 73 -12.75 -15.37 5.12
N ALA A 74 -14.04 -15.67 5.13
CA ALA A 74 -15.05 -14.88 4.43
C ALA A 74 -15.21 -13.44 4.98
N GLN A 75 -14.71 -13.16 6.18
CA GLN A 75 -14.75 -11.87 6.84
C GLN A 75 -13.53 -10.99 6.51
N ASP A 76 -12.44 -11.60 6.01
CA ASP A 76 -11.22 -10.86 5.71
C ASP A 76 -11.43 -9.81 4.63
N GLY A 77 -10.62 -8.77 4.71
CA GLY A 77 -10.68 -7.62 3.81
C GLY A 77 -9.57 -6.63 4.13
N TRP A 78 -9.77 -5.36 3.80
CA TRP A 78 -8.76 -4.31 4.03
C TRP A 78 -8.39 -4.14 5.51
N HIS A 79 -9.34 -4.35 6.42
CA HIS A 79 -9.08 -4.27 7.86
C HIS A 79 -8.10 -5.34 8.34
N THR A 80 -8.09 -6.53 7.73
CA THR A 80 -7.15 -7.61 8.02
C THR A 80 -5.72 -7.20 7.69
N TYR A 81 -5.50 -6.63 6.52
CA TYR A 81 -4.21 -6.07 6.13
C TYR A 81 -3.80 -4.90 7.03
N ALA A 82 -4.71 -3.97 7.33
CA ALA A 82 -4.42 -2.86 8.23
C ALA A 82 -4.00 -3.36 9.64
N ALA A 83 -4.63 -4.43 10.14
CA ALA A 83 -4.26 -5.04 11.41
C ALA A 83 -2.83 -5.64 11.37
N ASP A 84 -2.45 -6.30 10.27
CA ASP A 84 -1.07 -6.81 10.08
C ASP A 84 -0.05 -5.67 10.06
N HIS A 85 -0.37 -4.56 9.37
CA HIS A 85 0.51 -3.38 9.30
C HIS A 85 0.70 -2.73 10.67
N ILE A 86 -0.39 -2.59 11.45
CA ILE A 86 -0.34 -2.06 12.82
C ILE A 86 0.48 -2.99 13.71
N ALA A 87 0.25 -4.31 13.63
CA ALA A 87 0.98 -5.29 14.41
C ALA A 87 2.49 -5.30 14.08
N LEU A 88 2.86 -5.08 12.80
CA LEU A 88 4.26 -4.91 12.41
C LEU A 88 4.88 -3.66 13.05
N LEU A 89 4.19 -2.52 13.03
CA LEU A 89 4.65 -1.31 13.68
C LEU A 89 4.82 -1.51 15.19
N ASP A 90 3.90 -2.23 15.84
CA ASP A 90 3.96 -2.55 17.28
C ASP A 90 5.12 -3.50 17.59
N HIS A 91 5.31 -4.55 16.78
CA HIS A 91 6.43 -5.49 16.88
C HIS A 91 7.78 -4.77 16.80
N LEU A 92 7.91 -3.80 15.89
CA LEU A 92 9.12 -3.00 15.69
C LEU A 92 9.23 -1.81 16.65
N LYS A 93 8.25 -1.61 17.57
CA LYS A 93 8.18 -0.49 18.52
C LYS A 93 8.22 0.88 17.82
N ILE A 94 7.49 0.99 16.72
CA ILE A 94 7.40 2.21 15.91
C ILE A 94 6.10 2.94 16.26
N ASP A 95 6.17 4.03 16.98
CA ASP A 95 4.99 4.85 17.34
C ASP A 95 4.45 5.65 16.15
N ARG A 96 5.36 6.20 15.31
CA ARG A 96 5.00 6.99 14.12
C ARG A 96 5.91 6.64 12.95
N CYS A 97 5.33 6.65 11.74
CA CYS A 97 6.06 6.43 10.50
C CYS A 97 5.47 7.26 9.36
N HIS A 98 6.20 7.33 8.25
CA HIS A 98 5.65 7.69 6.95
C HIS A 98 5.18 6.45 6.20
N LEU A 99 4.36 6.66 5.16
CA LEU A 99 3.91 5.60 4.28
C LEU A 99 4.34 5.87 2.84
N TYR A 100 4.76 4.83 2.14
CA TYR A 100 4.99 4.87 0.70
C TYR A 100 4.32 3.66 0.05
N GLY A 101 3.47 3.87 -0.93
CA GLY A 101 2.81 2.76 -1.63
C GLY A 101 2.59 3.05 -3.10
N GLN A 102 2.72 2.00 -3.92
CA GLN A 102 2.49 2.07 -5.35
C GLN A 102 1.33 1.15 -5.75
N CYS A 103 0.49 1.57 -6.71
CA CYS A 103 -0.62 0.76 -7.21
C CYS A 103 -1.61 0.42 -6.08
N ILE A 104 -1.80 -0.87 -5.80
CA ILE A 104 -2.59 -1.40 -4.66
C ILE A 104 -2.10 -0.85 -3.31
N GLY A 105 -0.83 -0.46 -3.23
CA GLY A 105 -0.26 0.19 -2.05
C GLY A 105 -1.03 1.41 -1.59
N GLY A 106 -1.66 2.14 -2.52
CA GLY A 106 -2.59 3.22 -2.18
C GLY A 106 -3.79 2.77 -1.35
N SER A 107 -4.34 1.59 -1.65
CA SER A 107 -5.46 1.02 -0.88
C SER A 107 -5.02 0.55 0.52
N PHE A 108 -3.81 -0.03 0.65
CA PHE A 108 -3.23 -0.35 1.96
C PHE A 108 -3.00 0.91 2.79
N ILE A 109 -2.42 1.96 2.20
CA ILE A 109 -2.23 3.26 2.86
C ILE A 109 -3.55 3.82 3.37
N MET A 110 -4.58 3.90 2.52
CA MET A 110 -5.87 4.46 2.90
C MET A 110 -6.55 3.64 4.00
N SER A 111 -6.43 2.32 3.99
CA SER A 111 -6.93 1.45 5.05
C SER A 111 -6.22 1.74 6.40
N LEU A 112 -4.91 1.89 6.37
CA LEU A 112 -4.12 2.18 7.57
C LEU A 112 -4.39 3.60 8.09
N LEU A 113 -4.53 4.60 7.22
CA LEU A 113 -4.92 5.96 7.58
C LEU A 113 -6.32 6.01 8.22
N LYS A 114 -7.25 5.15 7.77
CA LYS A 114 -8.56 5.02 8.39
C LYS A 114 -8.50 4.39 9.78
N ALA A 115 -7.60 3.42 9.97
CA ALA A 115 -7.48 2.68 11.23
C ALA A 115 -6.66 3.46 12.30
N GLN A 116 -5.54 4.09 11.92
CA GLN A 116 -4.56 4.67 12.85
C GLN A 116 -3.92 5.96 12.29
N PRO A 117 -4.70 7.01 11.93
CA PRO A 117 -4.17 8.23 11.31
C PRO A 117 -3.13 8.95 12.18
N GLN A 118 -3.23 8.85 13.50
CA GLN A 118 -2.32 9.52 14.45
C GLN A 118 -0.89 8.96 14.42
N ARG A 119 -0.71 7.75 13.92
CA ARG A 119 0.61 7.08 13.77
C ARG A 119 1.32 7.50 12.47
N ILE A 120 0.66 8.23 11.58
CA ILE A 120 1.19 8.53 10.25
C ILE A 120 1.60 9.99 10.15
N GLY A 121 2.86 10.22 9.79
CA GLY A 121 3.40 11.56 9.56
C GLY A 121 2.96 12.13 8.22
N CYS A 122 3.18 11.39 7.15
CA CYS A 122 2.70 11.69 5.79
C CYS A 122 2.62 10.41 4.94
N ALA A 123 2.00 10.49 3.77
CA ALA A 123 1.87 9.36 2.85
C ALA A 123 2.20 9.74 1.40
N VAL A 124 2.89 8.86 0.70
CA VAL A 124 3.15 8.96 -0.74
C VAL A 124 2.37 7.88 -1.48
N LEU A 125 1.49 8.30 -2.37
CA LEU A 125 0.57 7.47 -3.15
C LEU A 125 1.01 7.48 -4.61
N ALA A 126 1.86 6.54 -5.00
CA ALA A 126 2.36 6.44 -6.36
C ALA A 126 1.40 5.63 -7.23
N GLN A 127 0.84 6.26 -8.26
CA GLN A 127 -0.16 5.68 -9.18
C GLN A 127 -1.22 4.83 -8.47
N PRO A 128 -1.95 5.39 -7.48
CA PRO A 128 -2.94 4.64 -6.74
C PRO A 128 -4.01 4.08 -7.68
N ILE A 129 -4.51 2.90 -7.34
CA ILE A 129 -5.63 2.29 -8.04
C ILE A 129 -6.94 2.52 -7.27
N GLY A 130 -8.03 2.42 -7.99
CA GLY A 130 -9.36 2.60 -7.43
C GLY A 130 -10.42 2.19 -8.42
N ARG A 131 -11.68 2.43 -8.06
CA ARG A 131 -12.82 2.05 -8.88
C ARG A 131 -13.34 3.21 -9.74
N VAL A 132 -13.31 2.98 -11.04
CA VAL A 132 -14.01 3.81 -12.02
C VAL A 132 -15.29 3.04 -12.43
N GLY A 133 -16.46 3.59 -12.11
CA GLY A 133 -17.73 2.96 -12.45
C GLY A 133 -18.20 1.85 -11.51
N ALA A 134 -19.05 0.96 -12.03
CA ALA A 134 -19.62 -0.15 -11.27
C ALA A 134 -18.58 -1.26 -11.02
N MET A 135 -18.79 -2.01 -9.94
CA MET A 135 -17.97 -3.19 -9.66
C MET A 135 -18.10 -4.23 -10.78
N PRO A 136 -17.00 -4.85 -11.22
CA PRO A 136 -17.07 -5.96 -12.17
C PRO A 136 -17.94 -7.11 -11.62
N PRO A 137 -18.77 -7.73 -12.47
CA PRO A 137 -19.64 -8.83 -12.03
C PRO A 137 -18.90 -10.11 -11.69
N ALA A 138 -17.65 -10.26 -12.17
CA ALA A 138 -16.82 -11.44 -11.96
C ALA A 138 -15.43 -11.06 -11.43
N ARG A 139 -14.77 -12.02 -10.78
CA ARG A 139 -13.39 -11.87 -10.31
C ARG A 139 -12.44 -11.63 -11.49
N SER A 140 -11.50 -10.73 -11.32
CA SER A 140 -10.54 -10.39 -12.36
C SER A 140 -9.49 -11.50 -12.55
N ALA A 141 -8.89 -11.59 -13.75
CA ALA A 141 -7.78 -12.51 -14.03
C ALA A 141 -6.61 -12.31 -13.06
N ARG A 142 -6.37 -11.08 -12.59
CA ARG A 142 -5.34 -10.78 -11.58
C ARG A 142 -5.69 -11.38 -10.21
N PHE A 143 -6.96 -11.36 -9.82
CA PHE A 143 -7.41 -12.02 -8.59
C PHE A 143 -7.29 -13.53 -8.69
N GLU A 144 -7.68 -14.13 -9.83
CA GLU A 144 -7.50 -15.58 -10.05
C GLU A 144 -6.03 -15.98 -10.04
N GLY A 145 -5.13 -15.17 -10.61
CA GLY A 145 -3.69 -15.41 -10.50
C GLY A 145 -3.15 -15.37 -9.07
N TRP A 146 -3.76 -14.56 -8.19
CA TRP A 146 -3.45 -14.60 -6.75
C TRP A 146 -4.03 -15.86 -6.09
N VAL A 147 -5.24 -16.29 -6.43
CA VAL A 147 -5.85 -17.52 -5.91
C VAL A 147 -4.96 -18.73 -6.11
N GLU A 148 -4.28 -18.84 -7.27
CA GLU A 148 -3.32 -19.90 -7.53
C GLU A 148 -2.16 -19.94 -6.53
N THR A 149 -1.78 -18.80 -5.94
CA THR A 149 -0.70 -18.74 -4.95
C THR A 149 -1.10 -19.29 -3.57
N ILE A 150 -2.39 -19.45 -3.33
CA ILE A 150 -2.96 -19.94 -2.07
C ILE A 150 -3.81 -21.22 -2.25
N LYS A 151 -3.68 -21.91 -3.36
CA LYS A 151 -4.46 -23.13 -3.68
C LYS A 151 -4.27 -24.27 -2.69
N ASP A 152 -3.19 -24.25 -1.92
CA ASP A 152 -2.88 -25.20 -0.85
C ASP A 152 -3.49 -24.83 0.51
N HIS A 153 -4.22 -23.70 0.61
CA HIS A 153 -4.97 -23.34 1.81
C HIS A 153 -6.35 -24.03 1.82
N PRO A 154 -6.61 -24.98 2.72
CA PRO A 154 -7.86 -25.76 2.74
C PRO A 154 -9.10 -24.89 3.00
N GLU A 155 -8.93 -23.75 3.68
CA GLU A 155 -9.98 -22.76 3.95
C GLU A 155 -10.30 -21.85 2.75
N ALA A 156 -9.47 -21.81 1.71
CA ALA A 156 -9.68 -20.98 0.52
C ALA A 156 -10.76 -21.57 -0.43
N THR A 157 -11.93 -21.85 0.12
CA THR A 157 -13.07 -22.36 -0.66
C THR A 157 -13.63 -21.30 -1.60
N PRO A 158 -14.33 -21.67 -2.70
CA PRO A 158 -14.96 -20.71 -3.60
C PRO A 158 -15.81 -19.67 -2.87
N ARG A 159 -16.60 -20.08 -1.87
CA ARG A 159 -17.43 -19.18 -1.06
C ARG A 159 -16.60 -18.16 -0.26
N VAL A 160 -15.49 -18.59 0.33
CA VAL A 160 -14.57 -17.69 1.08
C VAL A 160 -13.93 -16.70 0.11
N LEU A 161 -13.44 -17.19 -1.04
CA LEU A 161 -12.80 -16.35 -2.05
C LEU A 161 -13.75 -15.31 -2.66
N ASP A 162 -15.02 -15.67 -2.90
CA ASP A 162 -16.03 -14.73 -3.39
C ASP A 162 -16.31 -13.65 -2.37
N ALA A 163 -16.51 -14.01 -1.09
CA ALA A 163 -16.72 -13.03 -0.02
C ALA A 163 -15.51 -12.10 0.14
N PHE A 164 -14.31 -12.66 0.13
CA PHE A 164 -13.06 -11.91 0.22
C PHE A 164 -12.90 -10.92 -0.95
N TYR A 165 -13.19 -11.38 -2.18
CA TYR A 165 -13.19 -10.49 -3.36
C TYR A 165 -14.16 -9.32 -3.19
N GLN A 166 -15.39 -9.58 -2.73
CA GLN A 166 -16.40 -8.56 -2.47
C GLN A 166 -15.93 -7.56 -1.40
N ASN A 167 -15.31 -8.04 -0.32
CA ASN A 167 -14.80 -7.20 0.77
C ASN A 167 -13.66 -6.28 0.29
N LEU A 168 -12.85 -6.73 -0.68
CA LEU A 168 -11.74 -5.94 -1.20
C LEU A 168 -12.14 -4.96 -2.29
N TYR A 169 -12.97 -5.38 -3.25
CA TYR A 169 -13.24 -4.60 -4.46
C TYR A 169 -14.64 -3.99 -4.51
N GLY A 170 -15.52 -4.37 -3.55
CA GLY A 170 -16.89 -3.87 -3.46
C GLY A 170 -17.06 -2.45 -2.95
N PRO A 171 -16.43 -2.06 -1.83
CA PRO A 171 -16.93 -0.93 -1.06
C PRO A 171 -16.51 0.45 -1.53
N GLY A 172 -15.32 0.69 -2.06
CA GLY A 172 -14.85 2.06 -2.05
C GLY A 172 -14.25 2.63 -3.32
N PHE A 173 -14.11 3.95 -3.35
CA PHE A 173 -13.42 4.71 -4.38
C PHE A 173 -11.96 4.25 -4.55
N ALA A 174 -11.21 4.18 -3.43
CA ALA A 174 -9.84 3.65 -3.40
C ALA A 174 -9.83 2.18 -2.92
N TYR A 175 -10.85 1.41 -3.29
CA TYR A 175 -11.18 0.07 -2.81
C TYR A 175 -11.38 -0.03 -1.29
N SER A 176 -10.42 0.39 -0.47
CA SER A 176 -10.45 0.30 1.00
C SER A 176 -11.26 1.41 1.67
N VAL A 177 -11.49 2.53 0.98
CA VAL A 177 -12.20 3.70 1.51
C VAL A 177 -13.06 4.36 0.43
N ASP A 178 -14.08 5.08 0.86
CA ASP A 178 -14.94 5.90 0.03
C ASP A 178 -14.40 7.35 -0.14
N ARG A 179 -15.08 8.14 -0.96
CA ARG A 179 -14.75 9.56 -1.22
C ARG A 179 -14.88 10.43 0.03
N ALA A 180 -15.85 10.15 0.86
CA ALA A 180 -16.10 10.91 2.09
C ALA A 180 -14.92 10.79 3.05
N PHE A 181 -14.39 9.56 3.23
CA PHE A 181 -13.18 9.36 4.01
C PHE A 181 -11.99 10.12 3.41
N VAL A 182 -11.74 9.99 2.09
CA VAL A 182 -10.61 10.67 1.43
C VAL A 182 -10.70 12.19 1.67
N SER A 183 -11.88 12.79 1.52
CA SER A 183 -12.10 14.22 1.77
C SER A 183 -11.92 14.64 3.24
N SER A 184 -12.03 13.73 4.17
CA SER A 184 -11.83 13.98 5.60
C SER A 184 -10.40 13.73 6.08
N CYS A 185 -9.55 13.10 5.26
CA CYS A 185 -8.20 12.70 5.63
C CYS A 185 -7.28 13.90 5.79
N LYS A 186 -6.80 14.16 7.01
CA LYS A 186 -5.93 15.31 7.33
C LYS A 186 -4.44 15.04 7.16
N THR A 187 -4.04 13.79 7.00
CA THR A 187 -2.64 13.42 6.80
C THR A 187 -2.11 14.04 5.50
N PRO A 188 -0.95 14.71 5.52
CA PRO A 188 -0.31 15.21 4.31
C PRO A 188 -0.03 14.08 3.32
N CYS A 189 -0.41 14.27 2.07
CA CYS A 189 -0.25 13.27 1.03
C CYS A 189 0.45 13.84 -0.22
N LEU A 190 1.36 13.05 -0.80
CA LEU A 190 1.91 13.31 -2.13
C LEU A 190 1.35 12.25 -3.08
N VAL A 191 0.60 12.68 -4.08
CA VAL A 191 -0.01 11.79 -5.08
C VAL A 191 0.77 11.91 -6.39
N LEU A 192 1.23 10.78 -6.92
CA LEU A 192 1.85 10.68 -8.24
C LEU A 192 0.88 9.98 -9.20
N ALA A 193 0.67 10.58 -10.36
CA ALA A 193 -0.37 10.14 -11.27
C ALA A 193 -0.13 8.76 -11.88
N GLY A 194 -1.21 7.99 -12.03
CA GLY A 194 -1.29 6.89 -12.99
C GLY A 194 -1.44 7.44 -14.43
N ASN A 195 -1.04 6.65 -15.42
CA ASN A 195 -1.14 7.04 -16.83
C ASN A 195 -1.32 5.83 -17.78
N ASP A 196 -1.79 4.73 -17.24
CA ASP A 196 -2.06 3.50 -18.00
C ASP A 196 -3.42 2.90 -17.60
N GLU A 197 -3.84 1.85 -18.31
CA GLU A 197 -5.13 1.19 -18.09
C GLU A 197 -5.27 0.62 -16.67
N ALA A 198 -4.20 0.07 -16.10
CA ALA A 198 -4.22 -0.47 -14.74
C ALA A 198 -4.21 0.62 -13.66
N HIS A 199 -3.71 1.81 -14.00
CA HIS A 199 -3.59 2.97 -13.13
C HIS A 199 -4.19 4.21 -13.81
N PRO A 200 -5.53 4.32 -13.92
CA PRO A 200 -6.19 5.41 -14.62
C PRO A 200 -5.84 6.77 -14.00
N PHE A 201 -5.46 7.74 -14.84
CA PHE A 201 -5.15 9.10 -14.41
C PHE A 201 -6.28 9.73 -13.56
N ALA A 202 -7.53 9.47 -13.94
CA ALA A 202 -8.71 9.99 -13.25
C ALA A 202 -8.76 9.61 -11.76
N ILE A 203 -8.29 8.42 -11.38
CA ILE A 203 -8.23 8.00 -9.96
C ILE A 203 -7.24 8.86 -9.19
N SER A 204 -6.04 9.05 -9.73
CA SER A 204 -5.00 9.86 -9.07
C SER A 204 -5.41 11.34 -8.99
N GLU A 205 -5.99 11.87 -10.05
CA GLU A 205 -6.44 13.26 -10.11
C GLU A 205 -7.60 13.51 -9.13
N GLU A 206 -8.59 12.62 -9.10
CA GLU A 206 -9.71 12.73 -8.16
C GLU A 206 -9.23 12.59 -6.71
N MET A 207 -8.34 11.64 -6.44
CA MET A 207 -7.74 11.45 -5.11
C MET A 207 -7.02 12.71 -4.63
N ALA A 208 -6.18 13.31 -5.49
CA ALA A 208 -5.48 14.55 -5.17
C ALA A 208 -6.45 15.74 -4.94
N LYS A 209 -7.55 15.82 -5.69
CA LYS A 209 -8.59 16.86 -5.49
C LYS A 209 -9.38 16.69 -4.20
N LEU A 210 -9.62 15.45 -3.78
CA LEU A 210 -10.39 15.14 -2.56
C LEU A 210 -9.56 15.32 -1.29
N LEU A 211 -8.28 14.97 -1.30
CA LEU A 211 -7.40 15.07 -0.14
C LEU A 211 -7.14 16.54 0.22
N PRO A 212 -7.51 17.00 1.44
CA PRO A 212 -7.38 18.41 1.83
C PRO A 212 -5.94 18.94 1.86
N ASN A 213 -4.97 18.06 2.16
CA ASN A 213 -3.56 18.36 2.30
C ASN A 213 -2.75 17.52 1.31
N SER A 214 -2.88 17.81 0.02
CA SER A 214 -2.20 17.02 -0.99
C SER A 214 -1.36 17.86 -1.96
N GLU A 215 -0.28 17.26 -2.43
CA GLU A 215 0.46 17.66 -3.61
C GLU A 215 0.22 16.66 -4.73
N PHE A 216 0.27 17.10 -5.98
CA PHE A 216 0.03 16.25 -7.13
C PHE A 216 1.12 16.38 -8.19
N ILE A 217 1.78 15.25 -8.53
CA ILE A 217 2.77 15.16 -9.60
C ILE A 217 2.20 14.34 -10.75
N LYS A 218 2.06 14.97 -11.92
CA LYS A 218 1.45 14.33 -13.11
C LYS A 218 2.44 13.46 -13.88
N GLU A 219 3.66 13.90 -14.05
CA GLU A 219 4.70 13.21 -14.82
C GLU A 219 5.86 12.83 -13.89
N TRP A 220 6.19 11.53 -13.81
CA TRP A 220 7.16 11.07 -12.81
C TRP A 220 7.83 9.73 -13.12
N LYS A 221 7.41 9.00 -14.17
CA LYS A 221 7.82 7.58 -14.32
C LYS A 221 9.17 7.40 -15.02
N GLU A 222 9.65 8.38 -15.77
CA GLU A 222 10.83 8.22 -16.61
C GLU A 222 11.61 9.51 -16.84
N GLY A 223 12.85 9.38 -17.31
CA GLY A 223 13.71 10.49 -17.70
C GLY A 223 13.92 11.53 -16.59
N ALA A 224 13.96 12.82 -16.97
CA ALA A 224 14.14 13.93 -16.03
C ALA A 224 12.97 14.05 -15.04
N ALA A 225 11.75 13.67 -15.44
CA ALA A 225 10.59 13.69 -14.56
C ALA A 225 10.73 12.68 -13.39
N LEU A 226 11.30 11.51 -13.65
CA LEU A 226 11.57 10.52 -12.59
C LEU A 226 12.63 11.05 -11.60
N VAL A 227 13.70 11.69 -12.10
CA VAL A 227 14.74 12.29 -11.24
C VAL A 227 14.12 13.35 -10.32
N SER A 228 13.32 14.25 -10.90
CA SER A 228 12.63 15.31 -10.14
C SER A 228 11.64 14.75 -9.13
N ALA A 229 10.87 13.73 -9.51
CA ALA A 229 9.90 13.09 -8.63
C ALA A 229 10.59 12.40 -7.43
N ARG A 230 11.69 11.68 -7.65
CA ARG A 230 12.48 11.05 -6.58
C ARG A 230 13.00 12.11 -5.59
N ALA A 231 13.51 13.23 -6.09
CA ALA A 231 13.94 14.34 -5.25
C ALA A 231 12.78 14.92 -4.44
N ARG A 232 11.62 15.18 -5.09
CA ARG A 232 10.45 15.74 -4.41
C ARG A 232 9.89 14.79 -3.35
N ILE A 233 9.84 13.47 -3.62
CA ILE A 233 9.41 12.47 -2.64
C ILE A 233 10.31 12.53 -1.39
N LYS A 234 11.62 12.51 -1.57
CA LYS A 234 12.58 12.59 -0.45
C LYS A 234 12.40 13.88 0.36
N GLN A 235 12.23 14.99 -0.32
CA GLN A 235 12.00 16.29 0.31
C GLN A 235 10.68 16.29 1.07
N PHE A 236 9.58 15.83 0.48
CA PHE A 236 8.26 15.74 1.12
C PHE A 236 8.30 14.89 2.39
N LEU A 237 8.93 13.72 2.34
CA LEU A 237 9.11 12.85 3.51
C LEU A 237 9.91 13.56 4.61
N SER A 238 10.99 14.27 4.23
CA SER A 238 11.84 15.01 5.19
C SER A 238 11.11 16.19 5.85
N GLU A 239 10.31 16.94 5.08
CA GLU A 239 9.51 18.08 5.56
C GLU A 239 8.48 17.66 6.64
N HIS A 240 8.00 16.43 6.59
CA HIS A 240 7.01 15.89 7.52
C HIS A 240 7.63 15.00 8.61
N THR A 241 8.95 14.84 8.61
CA THR A 241 9.66 14.11 9.66
C THR A 241 9.80 15.00 10.90
N PRO A 242 9.37 14.52 12.09
CA PRO A 242 9.58 15.27 13.33
C PRO A 242 11.05 15.58 13.55
N ALA A 243 11.34 16.79 14.05
CA ALA A 243 12.70 17.11 14.51
C ALA A 243 13.13 16.07 15.54
N ARG A 244 14.39 15.64 15.49
CA ARG A 244 14.94 14.77 16.53
C ARG A 244 14.89 15.55 17.85
N ALA A 245 14.20 14.97 18.85
CA ALA A 245 14.21 15.48 20.21
C ALA A 245 15.62 15.32 20.81
#